data_d9b69f81c558438af10de20c10a1cb30
#
_entry.id   d9b69f81c558438af10de20c10a1cb30
#
_cell.length_a   1.000
_cell.length_b   1.000
_cell.length_c   1.000
_cell.angle_alpha   90.00
_cell.angle_beta   90.00
_cell.angle_gamma   90.00
#
_symmetry.space_group_name_H-M   'P 1'
#
loop_
_entity.id
_entity.type
_entity.pdbx_description
1 polymer ?
#
loop_
_entity_poly.entity_id
_entity_poly.type
_entity_poly.pdbx_seq_one_letter_code
_entity_poly.pdbx_strand_id
1 'polypeptide(L)'
;MENNIDIYLIGLSVLIFLIITFLFIRKISNSGELKVKIEPVTDSFEIKEIDEIEVKSQKAFDFNEHDHIEYQKQKLVVLNLISVDKSLFDIDQIYGFMTNSNAVLSHGFFVIKDSNDKESFRIANALNPGTFQNETKTFAILLASDLNNVPDPITSVKEMVNFAYQFSEKFYANICDQERMPITKQMISHIESQAQEVMRLKQLSISENT
;
A
#
# COMPACT_ATOMS: atom_id res chain seq x y z
N MET A 1 19.34 -37.36 -53.04
CA MET A 1 17.96 -37.28 -52.48
C MET A 1 17.93 -37.39 -50.96
N GLU A 2 19.08 -37.39 -50.27
CA GLU A 2 19.11 -37.56 -48.78
C GLU A 2 18.89 -36.28 -47.97
N ASN A 3 19.14 -35.10 -48.52
CA ASN A 3 19.11 -33.85 -47.73
C ASN A 3 17.72 -33.32 -47.40
N ASN A 4 16.64 -33.80 -47.98
CA ASN A 4 15.30 -33.30 -47.71
C ASN A 4 14.67 -33.96 -46.48
N ILE A 5 15.04 -35.18 -46.15
CA ILE A 5 14.51 -35.90 -44.99
C ILE A 5 15.00 -35.26 -43.69
N ASP A 6 16.27 -34.86 -43.64
CA ASP A 6 16.86 -34.20 -42.46
C ASP A 6 16.22 -32.83 -42.16
N ILE A 7 15.88 -32.07 -43.20
CA ILE A 7 15.21 -30.78 -43.05
C ILE A 7 13.80 -30.97 -42.49
N TYR A 8 13.06 -31.99 -42.97
CA TYR A 8 11.72 -32.29 -42.43
C TYR A 8 11.79 -32.80 -40.99
N LEU A 9 12.83 -33.55 -40.63
CA LEU A 9 13.05 -34.08 -39.29
C LEU A 9 13.37 -32.95 -38.29
N ILE A 10 14.19 -31.99 -38.70
CA ILE A 10 14.50 -30.78 -37.92
C ILE A 10 13.23 -29.93 -37.75
N GLY A 11 12.47 -29.70 -38.82
CA GLY A 11 11.22 -28.94 -38.75
C GLY A 11 10.17 -29.59 -37.83
N LEU A 12 10.05 -30.93 -37.87
CA LEU A 12 9.15 -31.67 -37.00
C LEU A 12 9.59 -31.55 -35.52
N SER A 13 10.90 -31.62 -35.24
CA SER A 13 11.45 -31.46 -33.88
C SER A 13 11.13 -30.09 -33.28
N VAL A 14 11.31 -29.02 -34.08
CA VAL A 14 10.99 -27.64 -33.65
C VAL A 14 9.49 -27.49 -33.39
N LEU A 15 8.65 -28.08 -34.26
CA LEU A 15 7.19 -28.02 -34.07
C LEU A 15 6.76 -28.71 -32.76
N ILE A 16 7.30 -29.88 -32.48
CA ILE A 16 7.01 -30.62 -31.24
C ILE A 16 7.44 -29.79 -30.01
N PHE A 17 8.63 -29.18 -30.07
CA PHE A 17 9.12 -28.33 -28.97
C PHE A 17 8.19 -27.12 -28.72
N LEU A 18 7.71 -26.45 -29.77
CA LEU A 18 6.77 -25.35 -29.64
C LEU A 18 5.41 -25.80 -29.07
N ILE A 19 4.93 -26.98 -29.43
CA ILE A 19 3.69 -27.53 -28.85
C ILE A 19 3.87 -27.82 -27.35
N ILE A 20 4.99 -28.41 -26.97
CA ILE A 20 5.29 -28.71 -25.57
C ILE A 20 5.38 -27.41 -24.73
N THR A 21 6.09 -26.39 -25.22
CA THR A 21 6.20 -25.10 -24.53
C THR A 21 4.85 -24.41 -24.43
N PHE A 22 4.02 -24.44 -25.47
CA PHE A 22 2.67 -23.88 -25.46
C PHE A 22 1.77 -24.58 -24.42
N LEU A 23 1.80 -25.91 -24.35
CA LEU A 23 1.03 -26.67 -23.36
C LEU A 23 1.51 -26.42 -21.93
N PHE A 24 2.83 -26.22 -21.75
CA PHE A 24 3.41 -25.89 -20.48
C PHE A 24 2.97 -24.51 -19.98
N ILE A 25 3.03 -23.50 -20.85
CA ILE A 25 2.53 -22.15 -20.55
C ILE A 25 1.03 -22.18 -20.22
N ARG A 26 0.24 -22.89 -21.01
CA ARG A 26 -1.20 -23.04 -20.77
C ARG A 26 -1.51 -23.72 -19.44
N LYS A 27 -0.70 -24.71 -19.03
CA LYS A 27 -0.88 -25.40 -17.74
C LYS A 27 -0.56 -24.46 -16.55
N ILE A 28 0.47 -23.63 -16.68
CA ILE A 28 0.83 -22.65 -15.62
C ILE A 28 -0.22 -21.54 -15.53
N SER A 29 -0.72 -21.05 -16.67
CA SER A 29 -1.76 -20.01 -16.71
C SER A 29 -3.11 -20.49 -16.16
N ASN A 30 -3.40 -21.78 -16.20
CA ASN A 30 -4.69 -22.33 -15.77
C ASN A 30 -4.68 -22.87 -14.32
N SER A 31 -3.54 -22.82 -13.61
CA SER A 31 -3.43 -23.27 -12.21
C SER A 31 -3.74 -22.16 -11.18
N GLY A 32 -4.29 -21.04 -11.62
CA GLY A 32 -4.62 -19.87 -10.78
C GLY A 32 -6.05 -19.80 -10.27
N GLU A 33 -6.88 -20.84 -10.41
CA GLU A 33 -8.18 -20.89 -9.72
C GLU A 33 -7.97 -21.27 -8.24
N LEU A 34 -7.80 -20.25 -7.40
CA LEU A 34 -7.98 -20.39 -5.96
C LEU A 34 -9.43 -20.76 -5.69
N LYS A 35 -9.71 -22.05 -5.52
CA LYS A 35 -10.97 -22.51 -4.95
C LYS A 35 -11.00 -22.09 -3.48
N VAL A 36 -11.54 -20.90 -3.20
CA VAL A 36 -11.90 -20.51 -1.85
C VAL A 36 -13.07 -21.41 -1.43
N LYS A 37 -12.76 -22.45 -0.65
CA LYS A 37 -13.76 -23.26 0.04
C LYS A 37 -14.31 -22.42 1.19
N ILE A 38 -15.45 -21.77 0.97
CA ILE A 38 -16.20 -21.12 2.04
C ILE A 38 -16.85 -22.27 2.83
N GLU A 39 -16.27 -22.63 3.95
CA GLU A 39 -16.95 -23.48 4.94
C GLU A 39 -17.91 -22.55 5.71
N PRO A 40 -19.22 -22.88 5.73
CA PRO A 40 -20.13 -22.17 6.62
C PRO A 40 -19.77 -22.54 8.06
N VAL A 41 -19.25 -21.57 8.80
CA VAL A 41 -19.06 -21.69 10.24
C VAL A 41 -20.45 -21.68 10.87
N THR A 42 -20.96 -22.86 11.20
CA THR A 42 -22.13 -23.02 12.03
C THR A 42 -21.65 -23.07 13.48
N ASP A 43 -21.26 -21.93 14.01
CA ASP A 43 -21.10 -21.81 15.45
C ASP A 43 -22.48 -21.56 16.06
N SER A 44 -23.07 -22.66 16.49
CA SER A 44 -24.12 -22.62 17.48
C SER A 44 -23.53 -22.17 18.81
N PHE A 45 -23.61 -20.87 19.08
CA PHE A 45 -23.41 -20.39 20.44
C PHE A 45 -24.52 -20.92 21.31
N GLU A 46 -24.21 -21.91 22.13
CA GLU A 46 -25.02 -22.25 23.29
C GLU A 46 -25.04 -21.05 24.24
N ILE A 47 -26.17 -20.37 24.26
CA ILE A 47 -26.45 -19.33 25.26
C ILE A 47 -26.67 -20.09 26.58
N LYS A 48 -25.62 -20.14 27.40
CA LYS A 48 -25.80 -20.42 28.82
C LYS A 48 -26.53 -19.24 29.46
N GLU A 49 -27.72 -19.53 29.98
CA GLU A 49 -28.44 -18.61 30.85
C GLU A 49 -27.50 -18.05 31.91
N ILE A 50 -27.24 -16.75 31.82
CA ILE A 50 -26.60 -15.98 32.87
C ILE A 50 -27.72 -15.18 33.52
N ASP A 51 -27.89 -15.44 34.83
CA ASP A 51 -28.84 -14.84 35.72
C ASP A 51 -29.03 -13.34 35.53
N GLU A 52 -30.27 -12.90 35.78
CA GLU A 52 -30.74 -11.53 35.78
C GLU A 52 -29.76 -10.58 36.49
N ILE A 53 -28.94 -9.85 35.72
CA ILE A 53 -28.31 -8.63 36.21
C ILE A 53 -29.22 -7.49 35.81
N GLU A 54 -29.76 -6.82 36.83
CA GLU A 54 -30.53 -5.59 36.69
C GLU A 54 -29.90 -4.64 35.70
N VAL A 55 -30.56 -4.46 34.55
CA VAL A 55 -30.24 -3.42 33.58
C VAL A 55 -30.62 -2.09 34.23
N LYS A 56 -29.70 -1.48 34.97
CA LYS A 56 -29.78 -0.05 35.26
C LYS A 56 -29.78 0.67 33.93
N SER A 57 -30.92 1.28 33.62
CA SER A 57 -31.13 2.12 32.47
C SER A 57 -29.94 3.04 32.27
N GLN A 58 -29.14 2.79 31.21
CA GLN A 58 -28.19 3.77 30.72
C GLN A 58 -29.00 4.99 30.30
N LYS A 59 -28.83 6.08 31.04
CA LYS A 59 -29.29 7.40 30.63
C LYS A 59 -28.78 7.62 29.22
N ALA A 60 -29.71 7.83 28.29
CA ALA A 60 -29.40 8.33 26.98
C ALA A 60 -28.47 9.54 27.16
N PHE A 61 -27.26 9.46 26.57
CA PHE A 61 -26.39 10.62 26.48
C PHE A 61 -27.13 11.63 25.61
N ASP A 62 -27.61 12.68 26.25
CA ASP A 62 -28.15 13.86 25.61
C ASP A 62 -26.96 14.53 24.91
N PHE A 63 -26.85 14.31 23.60
CA PHE A 63 -25.90 15.02 22.75
C PHE A 63 -26.45 16.44 22.61
N ASN A 64 -26.17 17.29 23.60
CA ASN A 64 -26.36 18.71 23.43
C ASN A 64 -25.52 19.18 22.25
N GLU A 65 -26.20 19.74 21.31
CA GLU A 65 -25.86 20.41 20.08
C GLU A 65 -24.94 21.64 20.31
N HIS A 66 -23.73 21.43 20.81
CA HIS A 66 -22.70 22.47 20.86
C HIS A 66 -21.32 21.87 21.04
N ASP A 67 -20.90 21.08 20.05
CA ASP A 67 -19.50 20.95 19.63
C ASP A 67 -19.51 20.13 18.35
N HIS A 68 -19.90 20.74 17.22
CA HIS A 68 -19.48 20.30 15.91
C HIS A 68 -17.98 20.51 15.81
N ILE A 69 -17.21 19.68 16.49
CA ILE A 69 -15.89 19.35 16.01
C ILE A 69 -16.16 18.53 14.76
N GLU A 70 -16.19 19.23 13.63
CA GLU A 70 -16.19 18.63 12.30
C GLU A 70 -14.89 17.81 12.24
N TYR A 71 -14.99 16.53 12.56
CA TYR A 71 -13.90 15.58 12.32
C TYR A 71 -13.71 15.59 10.81
N GLN A 72 -12.81 16.46 10.33
CA GLN A 72 -12.43 16.46 8.93
C GLN A 72 -11.95 15.06 8.63
N LYS A 73 -12.77 14.32 7.88
CA LYS A 73 -12.49 12.94 7.51
C LYS A 73 -11.11 12.90 6.86
N GLN A 74 -10.14 12.29 7.56
CA GLN A 74 -8.76 12.18 7.07
C GLN A 74 -8.78 11.64 5.64
N LYS A 75 -8.06 12.29 4.74
CA LYS A 75 -7.89 11.82 3.37
C LYS A 75 -6.48 11.24 3.22
N LEU A 76 -6.38 9.99 3.63
CA LEU A 76 -5.11 9.28 3.72
C LEU A 76 -4.76 8.66 2.36
N VAL A 77 -3.54 8.92 1.90
CA VAL A 77 -2.89 8.20 0.79
C VAL A 77 -1.84 7.27 1.38
N VAL A 78 -1.90 6.00 1.01
CA VAL A 78 -0.99 4.96 1.50
C VAL A 78 -0.38 4.21 0.32
N LEU A 79 0.95 4.05 0.33
CA LEU A 79 1.70 3.19 -0.57
C LEU A 79 2.51 2.19 0.25
N ASN A 80 2.50 0.94 -0.17
CA ASN A 80 3.33 -0.12 0.40
C ASN A 80 4.48 -0.44 -0.56
N LEU A 81 5.71 -0.52 -0.05
CA LEU A 81 6.89 -0.93 -0.81
C LEU A 81 7.35 -2.27 -0.27
N ILE A 82 7.11 -3.33 -1.04
CA ILE A 82 7.25 -4.71 -0.61
C ILE A 82 8.34 -5.38 -1.45
N SER A 83 9.35 -5.98 -0.80
CA SER A 83 10.40 -6.75 -1.50
C SER A 83 9.78 -7.78 -2.43
N VAL A 84 10.27 -7.87 -3.67
CA VAL A 84 9.74 -8.76 -4.72
C VAL A 84 9.77 -10.22 -4.29
N ASP A 85 10.84 -10.65 -3.65
CA ASP A 85 11.07 -12.02 -3.18
C ASP A 85 10.79 -12.19 -1.67
N LYS A 86 10.29 -11.13 -1.00
CA LYS A 86 10.09 -11.08 0.45
C LYS A 86 11.38 -11.24 1.26
N SER A 87 12.55 -11.07 0.67
CA SER A 87 13.80 -10.98 1.38
C SER A 87 13.82 -9.74 2.28
N LEU A 88 14.49 -9.84 3.41
CA LEU A 88 14.65 -8.72 4.32
C LEU A 88 15.53 -7.64 3.67
N PHE A 89 15.11 -6.41 3.78
CA PHE A 89 15.94 -5.27 3.40
C PHE A 89 17.14 -5.14 4.35
N ASP A 90 18.26 -4.73 3.80
CA ASP A 90 19.40 -4.31 4.58
C ASP A 90 19.07 -2.98 5.28
N ILE A 91 18.99 -3.02 6.61
CA ILE A 91 18.54 -1.89 7.41
C ILE A 91 19.51 -0.71 7.33
N ASP A 92 20.79 -0.95 7.24
CA ASP A 92 21.81 0.11 7.12
C ASP A 92 21.69 0.83 5.77
N GLN A 93 21.39 0.09 4.71
CA GLN A 93 21.11 0.68 3.40
C GLN A 93 19.80 1.49 3.40
N ILE A 94 18.76 1.03 4.13
CA ILE A 94 17.53 1.81 4.32
C ILE A 94 17.86 3.12 5.03
N TYR A 95 18.55 3.11 6.15
CA TYR A 95 18.91 4.33 6.87
C TYR A 95 19.73 5.29 6.01
N GLY A 96 20.69 4.77 5.25
CA GLY A 96 21.46 5.56 4.29
C GLY A 96 20.58 6.19 3.20
N PHE A 97 19.61 5.45 2.67
CA PHE A 97 18.67 5.96 1.67
C PHE A 97 17.73 7.03 2.27
N MET A 98 17.21 6.80 3.47
CA MET A 98 16.36 7.78 4.17
C MET A 98 17.11 9.10 4.41
N THR A 99 18.36 9.01 4.88
CA THR A 99 19.20 10.20 5.11
C THR A 99 19.46 10.96 3.81
N ASN A 100 19.76 10.25 2.71
CA ASN A 100 19.98 10.89 1.40
C ASN A 100 18.69 11.50 0.82
N SER A 101 17.53 11.02 1.23
CA SER A 101 16.21 11.57 0.87
C SER A 101 15.74 12.67 1.83
N ASN A 102 16.61 13.20 2.70
CA ASN A 102 16.28 14.18 3.72
C ASN A 102 15.16 13.75 4.70
N ALA A 103 14.99 12.44 4.88
CA ALA A 103 14.05 11.93 5.86
C ALA A 103 14.62 12.03 7.27
N VAL A 104 13.82 12.53 8.20
CA VAL A 104 14.20 12.70 9.62
C VAL A 104 13.53 11.61 10.45
N LEU A 105 14.33 10.86 11.23
CA LEU A 105 13.78 9.85 12.14
C LEU A 105 13.16 10.55 13.37
N SER A 106 11.86 10.33 13.57
CA SER A 106 11.11 10.87 14.70
C SER A 106 10.17 9.81 15.26
N HIS A 107 10.30 9.49 16.56
CA HIS A 107 9.46 8.52 17.27
C HIS A 107 9.36 7.14 16.59
N GLY A 108 10.44 6.71 15.92
CA GLY A 108 10.48 5.42 15.21
C GLY A 108 9.90 5.45 13.79
N PHE A 109 9.56 6.61 13.27
CA PHE A 109 9.13 6.83 11.87
C PHE A 109 10.09 7.76 11.16
N PHE A 110 10.28 7.58 9.87
CA PHE A 110 10.94 8.59 9.05
C PHE A 110 9.88 9.56 8.52
N VAL A 111 10.20 10.83 8.55
CA VAL A 111 9.31 11.92 8.12
C VAL A 111 10.02 12.72 7.03
N ILE A 112 9.38 12.86 5.89
CA ILE A 112 9.77 13.82 4.85
C ILE A 112 9.01 15.11 5.11
N LYS A 113 9.73 16.22 5.14
CA LYS A 113 9.19 17.55 5.39
C LYS A 113 9.23 18.40 4.11
N ASP A 114 8.29 19.33 4.01
CA ASP A 114 8.26 20.33 2.95
C ASP A 114 9.27 21.47 3.23
N SER A 115 9.32 22.45 2.32
CA SER A 115 10.18 23.65 2.45
C SER A 115 9.85 24.53 3.67
N ASN A 116 8.70 24.35 4.30
CA ASN A 116 8.24 25.06 5.49
C ASN A 116 8.41 24.25 6.77
N ASP A 117 9.21 23.19 6.75
CA ASP A 117 9.47 22.26 7.88
C ASP A 117 8.21 21.51 8.38
N LYS A 118 7.15 21.46 7.57
CA LYS A 118 5.94 20.70 7.86
C LYS A 118 6.01 19.30 7.25
N GLU A 119 5.40 18.32 7.93
CA GLU A 119 5.34 16.95 7.45
C GLU A 119 4.62 16.88 6.10
N SER A 120 5.30 16.32 5.08
CA SER A 120 4.73 16.02 3.77
C SER A 120 4.18 14.59 3.75
N PHE A 121 4.99 13.63 4.12
CA PHE A 121 4.57 12.24 4.32
C PHE A 121 5.48 11.51 5.30
N ARG A 122 4.95 10.43 5.83
CA ARG A 122 5.62 9.57 6.82
C ARG A 122 5.95 8.22 6.23
N ILE A 123 7.08 7.66 6.67
CA ILE A 123 7.55 6.33 6.30
C ILE A 123 7.60 5.48 7.56
N ALA A 124 6.90 4.36 7.54
CA ALA A 124 6.81 3.41 8.63
C ALA A 124 7.31 2.02 8.21
N ASN A 125 7.68 1.21 9.17
CA ASN A 125 7.84 -0.22 8.94
C ASN A 125 6.44 -0.84 8.72
N ALA A 126 6.23 -1.56 7.61
CA ALA A 126 4.95 -2.21 7.33
C ALA A 126 4.74 -3.51 8.13
N LEU A 127 5.75 -3.96 8.88
CA LEU A 127 5.69 -5.10 9.78
C LEU A 127 5.58 -4.63 11.23
N ASN A 128 5.01 -5.48 12.10
CA ASN A 128 4.95 -5.21 13.52
C ASN A 128 6.37 -5.09 14.13
N PRO A 129 6.67 -4.06 14.94
CA PRO A 129 5.78 -3.12 15.64
C PRO A 129 5.41 -1.83 14.87
N GLY A 130 5.70 -1.71 13.58
CA GLY A 130 5.36 -0.54 12.78
C GLY A 130 6.41 0.57 12.79
N THR A 131 7.43 0.45 13.61
CA THR A 131 8.48 1.45 13.80
C THR A 131 9.84 0.95 13.34
N PHE A 132 10.77 1.88 13.09
CA PHE A 132 12.17 1.61 12.88
C PHE A 132 12.92 1.76 14.21
N GLN A 133 13.51 0.67 14.68
CA GLN A 133 14.34 0.60 15.89
C GLN A 133 15.64 -0.11 15.56
N ASN A 134 16.59 -0.10 16.50
CA ASN A 134 17.79 -0.92 16.38
C ASN A 134 17.39 -2.39 16.18
N GLU A 135 18.00 -3.07 15.20
CA GLU A 135 17.70 -4.46 14.82
C GLU A 135 16.34 -4.68 14.10
N THR A 136 15.72 -3.63 13.56
CA THR A 136 14.52 -3.77 12.73
C THR A 136 14.79 -4.72 11.56
N LYS A 137 13.94 -5.75 11.43
CA LYS A 137 13.92 -6.65 10.29
C LYS A 137 12.65 -6.41 9.51
N THR A 138 12.76 -6.00 8.27
CA THR A 138 11.58 -5.74 7.43
C THR A 138 11.83 -6.09 5.96
N PHE A 139 10.81 -6.61 5.30
CA PHE A 139 10.76 -6.78 3.86
C PHE A 139 9.72 -5.84 3.22
N ALA A 140 9.11 -4.96 4.03
CA ALA A 140 8.10 -4.03 3.55
C ALA A 140 8.12 -2.74 4.36
N ILE A 141 8.02 -1.60 3.68
CA ILE A 141 7.80 -0.30 4.29
C ILE A 141 6.51 0.32 3.78
N LEU A 142 5.95 1.23 4.56
CA LEU A 142 4.70 1.93 4.27
C LEU A 142 4.96 3.42 4.20
N LEU A 143 4.46 4.07 3.15
CA LEU A 143 4.40 5.51 3.01
C LEU A 143 2.98 5.97 3.29
N ALA A 144 2.79 7.02 4.07
CA ALA A 144 1.47 7.57 4.38
C ALA A 144 1.50 9.10 4.37
N SER A 145 0.50 9.71 3.75
CA SER A 145 0.28 11.15 3.74
C SER A 145 -1.19 11.46 3.99
N ASP A 146 -1.49 12.37 4.90
CA ASP A 146 -2.84 12.89 5.10
C ASP A 146 -3.00 14.20 4.31
N LEU A 147 -3.66 14.11 3.15
CA LEU A 147 -3.82 15.22 2.22
C LEU A 147 -4.53 16.42 2.84
N ASN A 148 -5.37 16.22 3.85
CA ASN A 148 -6.03 17.33 4.53
C ASN A 148 -5.08 18.12 5.44
N ASN A 149 -4.07 17.46 6.00
CA ASN A 149 -3.14 18.07 6.95
C ASN A 149 -1.86 18.61 6.30
N VAL A 150 -1.47 18.15 5.09
CA VAL A 150 -0.29 18.68 4.40
C VAL A 150 -0.58 20.04 3.77
N PRO A 151 0.36 20.99 3.78
CA PRO A 151 0.14 22.32 3.19
C PRO A 151 -0.12 22.28 1.69
N ASP A 152 0.65 21.51 0.94
CA ASP A 152 0.51 21.29 -0.49
C ASP A 152 0.33 19.81 -0.79
N PRO A 153 -0.93 19.33 -0.91
CA PRO A 153 -1.22 17.94 -1.22
C PRO A 153 -0.66 17.47 -2.56
N ILE A 154 -0.60 18.37 -3.57
CA ILE A 154 -0.15 18.01 -4.91
C ILE A 154 1.35 17.71 -4.90
N THR A 155 2.13 18.59 -4.30
CA THR A 155 3.58 18.39 -4.17
C THR A 155 3.88 17.18 -3.28
N SER A 156 3.18 17.03 -2.16
CA SER A 156 3.34 15.88 -1.26
C SER A 156 3.15 14.54 -1.98
N VAL A 157 2.07 14.40 -2.77
CA VAL A 157 1.82 13.16 -3.53
C VAL A 157 2.90 12.91 -4.58
N LYS A 158 3.34 13.94 -5.31
CA LYS A 158 4.40 13.79 -6.31
C LYS A 158 5.73 13.35 -5.69
N GLU A 159 6.12 13.96 -4.58
CA GLU A 159 7.32 13.59 -3.83
C GLU A 159 7.23 12.16 -3.29
N MET A 160 6.09 11.78 -2.73
CA MET A 160 5.85 10.45 -2.20
C MET A 160 5.90 9.37 -3.30
N VAL A 161 5.31 9.62 -4.46
CA VAL A 161 5.36 8.71 -5.62
C VAL A 161 6.79 8.62 -6.18
N ASN A 162 7.49 9.75 -6.29
CA ASN A 162 8.90 9.76 -6.75
C ASN A 162 9.80 9.01 -5.77
N PHE A 163 9.63 9.22 -4.47
CA PHE A 163 10.33 8.45 -3.43
C PHE A 163 10.07 6.94 -3.57
N ALA A 164 8.80 6.55 -3.78
CA ALA A 164 8.42 5.16 -3.97
C ALA A 164 9.12 4.51 -5.17
N TYR A 165 9.21 5.23 -6.29
CA TYR A 165 9.94 4.74 -7.48
C TYR A 165 11.45 4.58 -7.21
N GLN A 166 12.09 5.58 -6.60
CA GLN A 166 13.51 5.51 -6.27
C GLN A 166 13.82 4.36 -5.30
N PHE A 167 12.96 4.17 -4.29
CA PHE A 167 13.11 3.06 -3.36
C PHE A 167 12.91 1.71 -4.07
N SER A 168 11.86 1.59 -4.88
CA SER A 168 11.54 0.38 -5.66
C SER A 168 12.71 -0.05 -6.53
N GLU A 169 13.34 0.89 -7.23
CA GLU A 169 14.50 0.64 -8.08
C GLU A 169 15.72 0.18 -7.28
N LYS A 170 16.01 0.86 -6.15
CA LYS A 170 17.19 0.57 -5.34
C LYS A 170 17.09 -0.74 -4.56
N PHE A 171 15.93 -1.07 -4.04
CA PHE A 171 15.72 -2.19 -3.12
C PHE A 171 14.94 -3.35 -3.74
N TYR A 172 14.70 -3.35 -5.04
CA TYR A 172 13.91 -4.38 -5.72
C TYR A 172 12.54 -4.62 -5.04
N ALA A 173 11.81 -3.54 -4.80
CA ALA A 173 10.53 -3.58 -4.15
C ALA A 173 9.39 -3.30 -5.13
N ASN A 174 8.26 -3.97 -4.99
CA ASN A 174 7.03 -3.64 -5.67
C ASN A 174 6.35 -2.47 -4.96
N ILE A 175 5.85 -1.50 -5.74
CA ILE A 175 4.97 -0.45 -5.23
C ILE A 175 3.55 -0.99 -5.26
N CYS A 176 2.90 -1.00 -4.11
CA CYS A 176 1.55 -1.51 -3.92
C CYS A 176 0.65 -0.45 -3.27
N ASP A 177 -0.65 -0.58 -3.44
CA ASP A 177 -1.66 0.25 -2.78
C ASP A 177 -1.88 -0.17 -1.31
N GLN A 178 -2.90 0.40 -0.67
CA GLN A 178 -3.28 0.09 0.70
C GLN A 178 -3.68 -1.39 0.89
N GLU A 179 -4.22 -2.02 -0.14
CA GLU A 179 -4.64 -3.43 -0.15
C GLU A 179 -3.49 -4.38 -0.55
N ARG A 180 -2.28 -3.82 -0.73
CA ARG A 180 -1.07 -4.53 -1.17
C ARG A 180 -1.16 -5.08 -2.59
N MET A 181 -2.02 -4.51 -3.43
CA MET A 181 -2.06 -4.80 -4.85
C MET A 181 -1.07 -3.93 -5.61
N PRO A 182 -0.37 -4.46 -6.64
CA PRO A 182 0.56 -3.67 -7.43
C PRO A 182 -0.08 -2.42 -7.99
N ILE A 183 0.57 -1.26 -7.79
CA ILE A 183 0.01 0.01 -8.23
C ILE A 183 0.06 0.15 -9.76
N THR A 184 -0.98 0.71 -10.33
CA THR A 184 -1.09 1.00 -11.76
C THR A 184 -0.96 2.49 -12.02
N LYS A 185 -0.65 2.87 -13.27
CA LYS A 185 -0.64 4.28 -13.68
C LYS A 185 -1.99 4.97 -13.45
N GLN A 186 -3.09 4.24 -13.64
CA GLN A 186 -4.43 4.76 -13.40
C GLN A 186 -4.65 5.07 -11.91
N MET A 187 -4.18 4.21 -11.01
CA MET A 187 -4.27 4.45 -9.57
C MET A 187 -3.44 5.65 -9.15
N ILE A 188 -2.23 5.82 -9.69
CA ILE A 188 -1.42 7.02 -9.44
C ILE A 188 -2.15 8.28 -9.89
N SER A 189 -2.68 8.29 -11.13
CA SER A 189 -3.46 9.42 -11.63
C SER A 189 -4.70 9.72 -10.78
N HIS A 190 -5.34 8.69 -10.19
CA HIS A 190 -6.45 8.88 -9.27
C HIS A 190 -5.99 9.54 -7.96
N ILE A 191 -4.86 9.11 -7.39
CA ILE A 191 -4.28 9.72 -6.19
C ILE A 191 -3.90 11.19 -6.44
N GLU A 192 -3.30 11.48 -7.59
CA GLU A 192 -2.98 12.86 -8.00
C GLU A 192 -4.24 13.73 -8.15
N SER A 193 -5.30 13.18 -8.75
CA SER A 193 -6.60 13.87 -8.86
C SER A 193 -7.23 14.14 -7.49
N GLN A 194 -7.09 13.21 -6.55
CA GLN A 194 -7.54 13.42 -5.17
C GLN A 194 -6.77 14.56 -4.48
N ALA A 195 -5.46 14.64 -4.70
CA ALA A 195 -4.64 15.73 -4.15
C ALA A 195 -5.04 17.10 -4.73
N GLN A 196 -5.32 17.15 -6.03
CA GLN A 196 -5.83 18.35 -6.71
C GLN A 196 -7.17 18.82 -6.12
N GLU A 197 -8.08 17.89 -5.89
CA GLU A 197 -9.39 18.22 -5.31
C GLU A 197 -9.27 18.73 -3.87
N VAL A 198 -8.41 18.12 -3.05
CA VAL A 198 -8.14 18.63 -1.68
C VAL A 198 -7.56 20.03 -1.74
N MET A 199 -6.60 20.29 -2.64
CA MET A 199 -6.02 21.63 -2.81
C MET A 199 -7.07 22.66 -3.21
N ARG A 200 -7.96 22.31 -4.15
CA ARG A 200 -9.05 23.17 -4.59
C ARG A 200 -9.98 23.54 -3.41
N LEU A 201 -10.35 22.55 -2.59
CA LEU A 201 -11.20 22.76 -1.42
C LEU A 201 -10.53 23.67 -0.38
N LYS A 202 -9.22 23.46 -0.12
CA LYS A 202 -8.45 24.35 0.77
C LYS A 202 -8.43 25.81 0.29
N GLN A 203 -8.29 26.03 -1.02
CA GLN A 203 -8.32 27.39 -1.59
C GLN A 203 -9.67 28.06 -1.44
N LEU A 204 -10.78 27.30 -1.61
CA LEU A 204 -12.13 27.85 -1.42
C LEU A 204 -12.36 28.24 0.04
N SER A 205 -12.00 27.42 1.01
CA SER A 205 -12.17 27.72 2.44
C SER A 205 -11.39 28.95 2.90
N ILE A 206 -10.26 29.27 2.26
CA ILE A 206 -9.50 30.50 2.54
C ILE A 206 -10.24 31.72 1.97
N SER A 207 -10.82 31.59 0.77
CA SER A 207 -11.53 32.71 0.12
C SER A 207 -12.84 33.07 0.78
N GLU A 208 -13.50 32.17 1.48
CA GLU A 208 -14.74 32.42 2.22
C GLU A 208 -14.51 33.10 3.59
N ASN A 209 -13.28 33.02 4.11
CA ASN A 209 -12.91 33.60 5.41
C ASN A 209 -12.18 34.97 5.28
N THR A 210 -12.09 35.53 4.07
CA THR A 210 -11.48 36.83 3.79
C THR A 210 -12.50 37.84 3.29
#